data_a299aac99c1955a13cf442d1f351367a
#
_entry.id   a299aac99c1955a13cf442d1f351367a
#
_cell.length_a   1.000
_cell.length_b   1.000
_cell.length_c   1.000
_cell.angle_alpha   90.00
_cell.angle_beta   90.00
_cell.angle_gamma   90.00
#
_symmetry.space_group_name_H-M   'P 1'
#
loop_
_entity.id
_entity.type
_entity.pdbx_description
1 polymer ?
#
loop_
_entity_poly.entity_id
_entity_poly.type
_entity_poly.pdbx_seq_one_letter_code
_entity_poly.pdbx_strand_id
1 'polypeptide(L)'
;SSSAASDVYKRQGYKRAIEMMDSIKSRIHRRITPEQVKVKRLAYKSNLPDFRFKRVNITGANERQKQYIQKEFHENDFDVFTMEDIKRAYFRLLSDNIISEIIPHAVYNEKDQTYDLNLQVKMEANLSVRVGGNVSSSGSNQVYFGASYQNLNYYSKEFNFDGQLGRVYNNVQLAARIDFPTKLPTSYKFIASISTFDYFKEAKFFSNKDNPAFNKKREEFVKLKVSLPFLSRKKAEFGVGIARMEDRYFQTNIIDFSETKHDKSTYSIFGGSIVLEGSTLNAVSYTHLRAH
;
A
#
# COMPACT_ATOMS: atom_id res chain seq x y z
N SER A 1 8.07 29.20 4.41
CA SER A 1 7.76 30.52 5.03
C SER A 1 6.42 30.55 5.81
N SER A 2 5.50 29.62 5.61
CA SER A 2 4.20 29.60 6.30
C SER A 2 4.27 29.11 7.77
N SER A 3 5.22 28.26 8.10
CA SER A 3 5.44 27.72 9.45
C SER A 3 5.91 28.78 10.45
N ALA A 4 6.82 29.66 10.05
CA ALA A 4 7.35 30.73 10.92
C ALA A 4 6.30 31.77 11.31
N ALA A 5 5.39 32.12 10.39
CA ALA A 5 4.27 33.02 10.67
C ALA A 5 3.29 32.41 11.66
N SER A 6 2.96 31.11 11.51
CA SER A 6 2.10 30.38 12.44
C SER A 6 2.66 30.34 13.87
N ASP A 7 3.97 30.16 14.02
CA ASP A 7 4.61 30.13 15.33
C ASP A 7 4.65 31.51 16.00
N VAL A 8 4.78 32.58 15.22
CA VAL A 8 4.67 33.95 15.72
C VAL A 8 3.28 34.23 16.27
N TYR A 9 2.22 33.85 15.54
CA TYR A 9 0.83 34.02 16.02
C TYR A 9 0.54 33.18 17.26
N LYS A 10 1.03 31.96 17.34
CA LYS A 10 0.89 31.12 18.54
C LYS A 10 1.56 31.76 19.76
N ARG A 11 2.77 32.29 19.61
CA ARG A 11 3.48 32.97 20.69
C ARG A 11 2.77 34.26 21.12
N GLN A 12 2.24 35.03 20.18
CA GLN A 12 1.47 36.26 20.50
C GLN A 12 0.17 35.89 21.23
N GLY A 13 -0.56 34.90 20.77
CA GLY A 13 -1.76 34.40 21.45
C GLY A 13 -1.48 33.90 22.86
N TYR A 14 -0.38 33.17 23.05
CA TYR A 14 0.04 32.71 24.37
C TYR A 14 0.38 33.82 25.32
N LYS A 15 1.18 34.82 24.86
CA LYS A 15 1.52 36.04 25.66
C LYS A 15 0.25 36.76 26.08
N ARG A 16 -0.67 36.98 25.12
CA ARG A 16 -1.92 37.71 25.41
C ARG A 16 -2.81 36.94 26.40
N ALA A 17 -2.86 35.60 26.30
CA ALA A 17 -3.58 34.79 27.26
C ALA A 17 -2.99 34.88 28.68
N ILE A 18 -1.66 34.92 28.81
CA ILE A 18 -0.98 35.11 30.11
C ILE A 18 -1.27 36.49 30.69
N GLU A 19 -1.19 37.56 29.89
CA GLU A 19 -1.52 38.91 30.32
C GLU A 19 -2.98 39.02 30.85
N MET A 20 -3.89 38.28 30.24
CA MET A 20 -5.29 38.27 30.62
C MET A 20 -5.63 37.21 31.69
N MET A 21 -4.65 36.47 32.21
CA MET A 21 -4.85 35.31 33.07
C MET A 21 -5.66 35.62 34.33
N ASP A 22 -5.42 36.72 34.96
CA ASP A 22 -6.15 37.12 36.18
C ASP A 22 -7.62 37.41 35.88
N SER A 23 -7.89 38.09 34.77
CA SER A 23 -9.26 38.33 34.29
C SER A 23 -9.97 37.02 33.91
N ILE A 24 -9.24 36.09 33.28
CA ILE A 24 -9.78 34.78 32.96
C ILE A 24 -10.08 33.98 34.24
N LYS A 25 -9.14 33.95 35.19
CA LYS A 25 -9.31 33.24 36.49
C LYS A 25 -10.43 33.83 37.31
N SER A 26 -10.66 35.12 37.30
CA SER A 26 -11.77 35.75 38.06
C SER A 26 -13.16 35.36 37.55
N ARG A 27 -13.26 34.99 36.26
CA ARG A 27 -14.51 34.53 35.63
C ARG A 27 -14.77 33.05 35.82
N ILE A 28 -13.78 32.26 36.30
CA ILE A 28 -13.91 30.84 36.50
C ILE A 28 -14.41 30.60 37.93
N HIS A 29 -15.72 30.45 38.11
CA HIS A 29 -16.35 30.20 39.39
C HIS A 29 -16.24 28.75 39.84
N ARG A 30 -15.92 27.83 38.93
CA ARG A 30 -15.88 26.38 39.22
C ARG A 30 -14.50 25.82 38.90
N ARG A 31 -13.74 25.47 39.92
CA ARG A 31 -12.42 24.83 39.76
C ARG A 31 -12.56 23.34 40.12
N ILE A 32 -12.09 22.50 39.23
CA ILE A 32 -12.01 21.05 39.44
C ILE A 32 -10.54 20.68 39.39
N THR A 33 -10.03 19.97 40.40
CA THR A 33 -8.63 19.50 40.38
C THR A 33 -8.40 18.44 39.31
N PRO A 34 -7.18 18.24 38.83
CA PRO A 34 -6.86 17.17 37.89
C PRO A 34 -7.28 15.78 38.40
N GLU A 35 -7.15 15.54 39.69
CA GLU A 35 -7.55 14.30 40.34
C GLU A 35 -9.06 14.10 40.28
N GLN A 36 -9.85 15.13 40.58
CA GLN A 36 -11.30 15.09 40.47
C GLN A 36 -11.77 14.86 39.04
N VAL A 37 -11.07 15.44 38.03
CA VAL A 37 -11.34 15.16 36.63
C VAL A 37 -11.04 13.71 36.29
N LYS A 38 -9.92 13.17 36.79
CA LYS A 38 -9.53 11.78 36.58
C LYS A 38 -10.57 10.81 37.21
N VAL A 39 -11.00 11.07 38.45
CA VAL A 39 -12.04 10.26 39.12
C VAL A 39 -13.35 10.30 38.33
N LYS A 40 -13.80 11.49 37.88
CA LYS A 40 -15.03 11.61 37.07
C LYS A 40 -14.93 10.88 35.75
N ARG A 41 -13.75 10.95 35.06
CA ARG A 41 -13.51 10.21 33.84
C ARG A 41 -13.52 8.70 34.04
N LEU A 42 -12.95 8.22 35.12
CA LEU A 42 -12.99 6.78 35.50
C LEU A 42 -14.41 6.32 35.77
N ALA A 43 -15.16 7.08 36.60
CA ALA A 43 -16.58 6.78 36.91
C ALA A 43 -17.45 6.81 35.63
N TYR A 44 -17.24 7.77 34.75
CA TYR A 44 -17.92 7.80 33.43
C TYR A 44 -17.58 6.57 32.58
N LYS A 45 -16.30 6.21 32.50
CA LYS A 45 -15.85 5.04 31.73
C LYS A 45 -16.38 3.72 32.28
N SER A 46 -16.48 3.58 33.62
CA SER A 46 -17.02 2.36 34.23
C SER A 46 -18.52 2.17 34.00
N ASN A 47 -19.23 3.27 33.71
CA ASN A 47 -20.68 3.22 33.44
C ASN A 47 -20.99 3.12 31.93
N LEU A 48 -19.96 3.14 31.06
CA LEU A 48 -20.18 2.91 29.64
C LEU A 48 -20.43 1.42 29.41
N PRO A 49 -21.41 1.06 28.56
CA PRO A 49 -21.59 -0.32 28.14
C PRO A 49 -20.34 -0.81 27.41
N ASP A 50 -20.02 -2.08 27.58
CA ASP A 50 -18.93 -2.74 26.87
C ASP A 50 -19.10 -2.55 25.35
N PHE A 51 -18.01 -2.21 24.66
CA PHE A 51 -18.00 -2.09 23.20
C PHE A 51 -18.15 -3.47 22.55
N ARG A 52 -19.38 -3.95 22.52
CA ARG A 52 -19.80 -5.17 21.82
C ARG A 52 -20.64 -4.79 20.60
N PHE A 53 -20.27 -5.28 19.44
CA PHE A 53 -20.92 -4.98 18.18
C PHE A 53 -21.64 -6.21 17.65
N LYS A 54 -22.88 -6.05 17.19
CA LYS A 54 -23.70 -7.15 16.69
C LYS A 54 -23.94 -7.07 15.19
N ARG A 55 -24.11 -5.88 14.66
CA ARG A 55 -24.41 -5.66 13.23
C ARG A 55 -23.38 -4.76 12.60
N VAL A 56 -23.06 -5.08 11.33
CA VAL A 56 -22.20 -4.24 10.48
C VAL A 56 -23.01 -3.82 9.27
N ASN A 57 -23.35 -2.53 9.20
CA ASN A 57 -24.08 -1.92 8.10
C ASN A 57 -23.08 -1.20 7.19
N ILE A 58 -23.12 -1.48 5.88
CA ILE A 58 -22.14 -0.95 4.92
C ILE A 58 -22.88 -0.10 3.89
N THR A 59 -22.39 1.12 3.67
CA THR A 59 -22.86 2.06 2.67
C THR A 59 -21.71 2.46 1.75
N GLY A 60 -22.00 2.88 0.50
CA GLY A 60 -21.01 3.32 -0.47
C GLY A 60 -20.36 2.18 -1.29
N ALA A 61 -20.83 0.95 -1.14
CA ALA A 61 -20.38 -0.22 -1.88
C ALA A 61 -21.56 -0.96 -2.52
N ASN A 62 -21.31 -1.70 -3.60
CA ASN A 62 -22.31 -2.57 -4.21
C ASN A 62 -22.51 -3.86 -3.38
N GLU A 63 -23.55 -4.64 -3.66
CA GLU A 63 -23.92 -5.81 -2.84
C GLU A 63 -22.80 -6.87 -2.74
N ARG A 64 -22.03 -7.09 -3.81
CA ARG A 64 -20.91 -8.05 -3.81
C ARG A 64 -19.74 -7.55 -2.96
N GLN A 65 -19.46 -6.25 -3.04
CA GLN A 65 -18.45 -5.59 -2.23
C GLN A 65 -18.86 -5.58 -0.75
N LYS A 66 -20.13 -5.34 -0.44
CA LYS A 66 -20.64 -5.43 0.92
C LYS A 66 -20.44 -6.85 1.50
N GLN A 67 -20.73 -7.88 0.71
CA GLN A 67 -20.49 -9.27 1.13
C GLN A 67 -19.01 -9.56 1.41
N TYR A 68 -18.09 -9.04 0.57
CA TYR A 68 -16.67 -9.14 0.81
C TYR A 68 -16.29 -8.47 2.13
N ILE A 69 -16.69 -7.21 2.33
CA ILE A 69 -16.40 -6.45 3.54
C ILE A 69 -17.01 -7.13 4.77
N GLN A 70 -18.25 -7.63 4.68
CA GLN A 70 -18.89 -8.35 5.78
C GLN A 70 -18.11 -9.60 6.20
N LYS A 71 -17.58 -10.38 5.22
CA LYS A 71 -16.78 -11.58 5.52
C LYS A 71 -15.52 -11.25 6.34
N GLU A 72 -14.92 -10.09 6.14
CA GLU A 72 -13.76 -9.64 6.92
C GLU A 72 -14.07 -9.43 8.41
N PHE A 73 -15.33 -9.12 8.75
CA PHE A 73 -15.79 -8.98 10.13
C PHE A 73 -16.30 -10.31 10.72
N HIS A 74 -16.78 -11.25 9.89
CA HIS A 74 -17.35 -12.54 10.32
C HIS A 74 -16.32 -13.69 10.33
N GLU A 75 -15.06 -13.41 10.54
CA GLU A 75 -13.99 -14.43 10.60
C GLU A 75 -14.22 -15.47 11.71
N ASN A 76 -14.87 -15.06 12.79
CA ASN A 76 -15.32 -15.93 13.86
C ASN A 76 -16.85 -16.02 13.80
N ASP A 77 -17.41 -17.23 13.88
CA ASP A 77 -18.86 -17.50 13.90
C ASP A 77 -19.55 -16.94 15.17
N PHE A 78 -19.06 -15.85 15.72
CA PHE A 78 -19.65 -15.18 16.87
C PHE A 78 -20.69 -14.14 16.44
N ASP A 79 -21.85 -14.16 17.05
CA ASP A 79 -22.90 -13.15 16.85
C ASP A 79 -22.52 -11.75 17.35
N VAL A 80 -21.41 -11.63 18.07
CA VAL A 80 -20.96 -10.39 18.71
C VAL A 80 -19.44 -10.19 18.53
N PHE A 81 -19.06 -9.04 18.02
CA PHE A 81 -17.66 -8.65 17.79
C PHE A 81 -17.12 -7.78 18.91
N THR A 82 -15.87 -7.96 19.26
CA THR A 82 -15.15 -7.06 20.15
C THR A 82 -14.57 -5.87 19.38
N MET A 83 -14.13 -4.83 20.10
CA MET A 83 -13.41 -3.70 19.50
C MET A 83 -12.11 -4.16 18.83
N GLU A 84 -11.48 -5.22 19.31
CA GLU A 84 -10.25 -5.75 18.72
C GLU A 84 -10.51 -6.47 17.39
N ASP A 85 -11.60 -7.21 17.29
CA ASP A 85 -12.03 -7.84 16.03
C ASP A 85 -12.31 -6.78 14.98
N ILE A 86 -13.02 -5.71 15.35
CA ILE A 86 -13.30 -4.59 14.46
C ILE A 86 -12.04 -3.89 14.00
N LYS A 87 -11.10 -3.60 14.89
CA LYS A 87 -9.82 -3.00 14.52
C LYS A 87 -9.05 -3.88 13.54
N ARG A 88 -9.03 -5.19 13.77
CA ARG A 88 -8.35 -6.16 12.90
C ARG A 88 -8.93 -6.16 11.50
N ALA A 89 -10.26 -6.30 11.39
CA ALA A 89 -10.98 -6.26 10.12
C ALA A 89 -10.80 -4.90 9.42
N TYR A 90 -10.92 -3.79 10.15
CA TYR A 90 -10.72 -2.44 9.63
C TYR A 90 -9.33 -2.24 9.01
N PHE A 91 -8.26 -2.68 9.69
CA PHE A 91 -6.90 -2.55 9.15
C PHE A 91 -6.64 -3.48 7.97
N ARG A 92 -7.25 -4.67 7.94
CA ARG A 92 -7.18 -5.53 6.74
C ARG A 92 -7.83 -4.87 5.54
N LEU A 93 -9.03 -4.32 5.70
CA LEU A 93 -9.73 -3.61 4.65
C LEU A 93 -8.99 -2.37 4.16
N LEU A 94 -8.37 -1.60 5.06
CA LEU A 94 -7.56 -0.43 4.67
C LEU A 94 -6.26 -0.82 3.94
N SER A 95 -5.77 -2.04 4.12
CA SER A 95 -4.62 -2.54 3.36
C SER A 95 -4.99 -2.98 1.94
N ASP A 96 -6.27 -3.04 1.63
CA ASP A 96 -6.77 -3.33 0.29
C ASP A 96 -6.79 -2.04 -0.55
N ASN A 97 -6.04 -2.02 -1.66
CA ASN A 97 -5.90 -0.84 -2.51
C ASN A 97 -7.19 -0.40 -3.20
N ILE A 98 -8.25 -1.22 -3.14
CA ILE A 98 -9.55 -0.92 -3.75
C ILE A 98 -10.41 -0.02 -2.86
N ILE A 99 -10.09 0.05 -1.58
CA ILE A 99 -10.83 0.86 -0.61
C ILE A 99 -10.02 2.10 -0.27
N SER A 100 -10.48 3.27 -0.71
CA SER A 100 -9.77 4.53 -0.45
C SER A 100 -10.04 5.09 0.94
N GLU A 101 -11.24 4.87 1.46
CA GLU A 101 -11.62 5.42 2.77
C GLU A 101 -12.69 4.55 3.42
N ILE A 102 -12.58 4.39 4.73
CA ILE A 102 -13.60 3.77 5.58
C ILE A 102 -13.85 4.70 6.76
N ILE A 103 -15.09 5.19 6.89
CA ILE A 103 -15.51 6.00 8.02
C ILE A 103 -16.41 5.15 8.90
N PRO A 104 -15.90 4.68 10.06
CA PRO A 104 -16.68 3.91 11.01
C PRO A 104 -17.51 4.82 11.90
N HIS A 105 -18.75 4.45 12.14
CA HIS A 105 -19.67 5.10 13.07
C HIS A 105 -20.39 4.05 13.91
N ALA A 106 -20.21 4.08 15.23
CA ALA A 106 -20.87 3.19 16.15
C ALA A 106 -22.14 3.83 16.71
N VAL A 107 -23.24 3.11 16.66
CA VAL A 107 -24.55 3.54 17.22
C VAL A 107 -24.97 2.52 18.25
N TYR A 108 -25.25 2.99 19.49
CA TYR A 108 -25.72 2.12 20.55
C TYR A 108 -27.19 1.72 20.33
N ASN A 109 -27.45 0.42 20.44
CA ASN A 109 -28.79 -0.14 20.32
C ASN A 109 -29.26 -0.59 21.72
N GLU A 110 -30.18 0.17 22.29
CA GLU A 110 -30.71 -0.09 23.64
C GLU A 110 -31.42 -1.45 23.76
N LYS A 111 -32.05 -1.93 22.68
CA LYS A 111 -32.78 -3.20 22.69
C LYS A 111 -31.86 -4.41 22.83
N ASP A 112 -30.76 -4.39 22.13
CA ASP A 112 -29.80 -5.48 22.10
C ASP A 112 -28.66 -5.28 23.12
N GLN A 113 -28.56 -4.09 23.74
CA GLN A 113 -27.43 -3.68 24.60
C GLN A 113 -26.07 -3.84 23.92
N THR A 114 -26.04 -3.63 22.61
CA THR A 114 -24.86 -3.73 21.75
C THR A 114 -24.77 -2.51 20.84
N TYR A 115 -23.64 -2.36 20.17
CA TYR A 115 -23.47 -1.33 19.15
C TYR A 115 -23.70 -1.90 17.75
N ASP A 116 -24.32 -1.11 16.90
CA ASP A 116 -24.34 -1.32 15.45
C ASP A 116 -23.20 -0.53 14.83
N LEU A 117 -22.36 -1.17 14.04
CA LEU A 117 -21.25 -0.55 13.33
C LEU A 117 -21.71 -0.15 11.92
N ASN A 118 -21.81 1.13 11.68
CA ASN A 118 -22.09 1.67 10.35
C ASN A 118 -20.77 2.06 9.69
N LEU A 119 -20.48 1.48 8.54
CA LEU A 119 -19.29 1.75 7.75
C LEU A 119 -19.69 2.50 6.48
N GLN A 120 -19.21 3.71 6.34
CA GLN A 120 -19.29 4.43 5.08
C GLN A 120 -17.97 4.17 4.33
N VAL A 121 -18.06 3.48 3.20
CA VAL A 121 -16.91 3.04 2.40
C VAL A 121 -16.87 3.85 1.11
N LYS A 122 -15.66 4.30 0.76
CA LYS A 122 -15.38 4.91 -0.53
C LYS A 122 -14.47 3.97 -1.32
N MET A 123 -14.96 3.54 -2.48
CA MET A 123 -14.21 2.65 -3.36
C MET A 123 -13.35 3.45 -4.33
N GLU A 124 -12.16 2.96 -4.64
CA GLU A 124 -11.32 3.50 -5.72
C GLU A 124 -11.88 3.12 -7.10
N ALA A 125 -11.45 3.85 -8.13
CA ALA A 125 -11.78 3.50 -9.51
C ALA A 125 -11.16 2.14 -9.87
N ASN A 126 -11.94 1.29 -10.54
CA ASN A 126 -11.48 -0.04 -10.92
C ASN A 126 -10.32 -0.02 -11.91
N LEU A 127 -10.22 1.02 -12.75
CA LEU A 127 -9.18 1.19 -13.74
C LEU A 127 -8.33 2.42 -13.43
N SER A 128 -7.03 2.23 -13.38
CA SER A 128 -6.03 3.29 -13.27
C SER A 128 -5.05 3.18 -14.43
N VAL A 129 -4.75 4.30 -15.08
CA VAL A 129 -3.76 4.40 -16.16
C VAL A 129 -2.68 5.38 -15.72
N ARG A 130 -1.43 4.97 -15.93
CA ARG A 130 -0.25 5.78 -15.61
C ARG A 130 0.57 5.97 -16.86
N VAL A 131 0.95 7.21 -17.15
CA VAL A 131 1.85 7.56 -18.26
C VAL A 131 2.94 8.42 -17.67
N GLY A 132 4.16 8.15 -18.06
CA GLY A 132 5.32 8.90 -17.61
C GLY A 132 6.49 8.75 -18.57
N GLY A 133 7.57 9.42 -18.27
CA GLY A 133 8.80 9.30 -19.07
C GLY A 133 9.79 10.38 -18.69
N ASN A 134 10.99 10.24 -19.24
CA ASN A 134 12.02 11.25 -19.19
C ASN A 134 12.60 11.50 -20.56
N VAL A 135 12.90 12.75 -20.84
CA VAL A 135 13.64 13.17 -22.03
C VAL A 135 14.93 13.81 -21.54
N SER A 136 16.05 13.29 -21.99
CA SER A 136 17.38 13.74 -21.59
C SER A 136 18.23 13.99 -22.84
N SER A 137 19.07 15.03 -22.78
CA SER A 137 20.12 15.25 -23.79
C SER A 137 21.12 14.10 -23.84
N SER A 138 21.20 13.30 -22.76
CA SER A 138 22.09 12.16 -22.65
C SER A 138 21.62 10.88 -23.36
N GLY A 139 20.49 10.90 -24.10
CA GLY A 139 20.03 9.76 -24.91
C GLY A 139 19.40 8.60 -24.13
N SER A 140 19.28 8.68 -22.79
CA SER A 140 18.56 7.72 -21.97
C SER A 140 17.06 8.04 -21.88
N ASN A 141 16.48 8.39 -23.02
CA ASN A 141 15.05 8.70 -23.14
C ASN A 141 14.22 7.44 -22.92
N GLN A 142 13.19 7.55 -22.09
CA GLN A 142 12.30 6.46 -21.76
C GLN A 142 10.85 6.94 -21.69
N VAL A 143 9.94 6.09 -22.11
CA VAL A 143 8.49 6.26 -21.97
C VAL A 143 7.97 5.10 -21.14
N TYR A 144 7.15 5.42 -20.17
CA TYR A 144 6.47 4.46 -19.31
C TYR A 144 4.96 4.52 -19.54
N PHE A 145 4.34 3.37 -19.64
CA PHE A 145 2.91 3.20 -19.67
C PHE A 145 2.51 2.09 -18.69
N GLY A 146 1.58 2.38 -17.79
CA GLY A 146 1.03 1.41 -16.84
C GLY A 146 -0.49 1.43 -16.86
N ALA A 147 -1.08 0.27 -16.74
CA ALA A 147 -2.52 0.11 -16.51
C ALA A 147 -2.74 -0.86 -15.36
N SER A 148 -3.64 -0.51 -14.46
CA SER A 148 -4.04 -1.34 -13.34
C SER A 148 -5.55 -1.47 -13.32
N TYR A 149 -6.05 -2.69 -13.31
CA TYR A 149 -7.45 -2.99 -13.16
C TYR A 149 -7.67 -3.78 -11.86
N GLN A 150 -8.55 -3.26 -11.01
CA GLN A 150 -8.89 -3.85 -9.73
C GLN A 150 -10.38 -4.13 -9.67
N ASN A 151 -10.75 -5.28 -9.12
CA ASN A 151 -12.15 -5.65 -8.96
C ASN A 151 -12.35 -6.36 -7.63
N LEU A 152 -13.21 -5.79 -6.80
CA LEU A 152 -13.62 -6.35 -5.52
C LEU A 152 -15.02 -6.95 -5.66
N ASN A 153 -15.12 -8.26 -5.54
CA ASN A 153 -16.36 -9.00 -5.52
C ASN A 153 -16.35 -9.95 -4.30
N TYR A 154 -16.55 -11.27 -4.51
CA TYR A 154 -16.38 -12.27 -3.45
C TYR A 154 -14.92 -12.46 -3.01
N TYR A 155 -13.99 -12.05 -3.84
CA TYR A 155 -12.55 -12.00 -3.65
C TYR A 155 -12.00 -10.80 -4.44
N SER A 156 -10.87 -10.27 -3.97
CA SER A 156 -10.20 -9.17 -4.65
C SER A 156 -9.37 -9.69 -5.82
N LYS A 157 -9.45 -9.03 -6.96
CA LYS A 157 -8.62 -9.28 -8.15
C LYS A 157 -7.92 -8.03 -8.57
N GLU A 158 -6.66 -8.15 -8.89
CA GLU A 158 -5.84 -7.07 -9.41
C GLU A 158 -5.06 -7.56 -10.63
N PHE A 159 -5.10 -6.80 -11.72
CA PHE A 159 -4.32 -7.01 -12.93
C PHE A 159 -3.50 -5.76 -13.20
N ASN A 160 -2.20 -5.91 -13.34
CA ASN A 160 -1.28 -4.84 -13.66
C ASN A 160 -0.56 -5.14 -14.98
N PHE A 161 -0.50 -4.15 -15.82
CA PHE A 161 0.34 -4.10 -17.00
C PHE A 161 1.29 -2.92 -16.85
N ASP A 162 2.59 -3.16 -17.00
CA ASP A 162 3.61 -2.13 -16.98
C ASP A 162 4.51 -2.29 -18.21
N GLY A 163 4.63 -1.22 -18.99
CA GLY A 163 5.50 -1.14 -20.16
C GLY A 163 6.47 0.01 -20.02
N GLN A 164 7.74 -0.24 -20.30
CA GLN A 164 8.79 0.76 -20.36
C GLN A 164 9.55 0.60 -21.65
N LEU A 165 9.57 1.65 -22.45
CA LEU A 165 10.23 1.68 -23.75
C LEU A 165 11.29 2.77 -23.75
N GLY A 166 12.52 2.40 -24.06
CA GLY A 166 13.63 3.31 -24.09
C GLY A 166 14.68 2.89 -25.13
N ARG A 167 15.64 3.75 -25.36
CA ARG A 167 16.73 3.48 -26.28
C ARG A 167 17.61 2.32 -25.80
N VAL A 168 17.84 2.25 -24.50
CA VAL A 168 18.78 1.31 -23.85
C VAL A 168 18.04 0.18 -23.17
N TYR A 169 16.94 0.48 -22.49
CA TYR A 169 16.18 -0.46 -21.69
C TYR A 169 14.72 -0.52 -22.15
N ASN A 170 14.23 -1.73 -22.36
CA ASN A 170 12.82 -1.99 -22.62
C ASN A 170 12.34 -3.08 -21.66
N ASN A 171 11.14 -2.92 -21.13
CA ASN A 171 10.52 -3.88 -20.24
C ASN A 171 9.01 -3.95 -20.49
N VAL A 172 8.46 -5.14 -20.42
CA VAL A 172 7.03 -5.38 -20.35
C VAL A 172 6.78 -6.35 -19.21
N GLN A 173 5.89 -5.98 -18.31
CA GLN A 173 5.52 -6.81 -17.15
C GLN A 173 4.00 -6.95 -17.06
N LEU A 174 3.56 -8.15 -16.81
CA LEU A 174 2.18 -8.49 -16.45
C LEU A 174 2.19 -9.05 -15.03
N ALA A 175 1.26 -8.58 -14.21
CA ALA A 175 1.04 -9.17 -12.89
C ALA A 175 -0.46 -9.37 -12.65
N ALA A 176 -0.81 -10.50 -12.08
CA ALA A 176 -2.16 -10.81 -11.64
C ALA A 176 -2.12 -11.24 -10.17
N ARG A 177 -3.03 -10.70 -9.37
CA ARG A 177 -3.15 -11.04 -7.94
C ARG A 177 -4.62 -11.35 -7.63
N ILE A 178 -4.82 -12.37 -6.80
CA ILE A 178 -6.14 -12.74 -6.28
C ILE A 178 -6.01 -12.92 -4.77
N ASP A 179 -6.86 -12.21 -4.02
CA ASP A 179 -6.94 -12.29 -2.57
C ASP A 179 -8.24 -12.97 -2.16
N PHE A 180 -8.12 -14.00 -1.33
CA PHE A 180 -9.24 -14.76 -0.81
C PHE A 180 -9.49 -14.40 0.65
N PRO A 181 -10.64 -13.78 1.00
CA PRO A 181 -11.03 -13.49 2.37
C PRO A 181 -11.57 -14.78 3.02
N THR A 182 -10.66 -15.66 3.42
CA THR A 182 -10.96 -16.89 4.15
C THR A 182 -10.52 -16.75 5.61
N LYS A 183 -10.79 -17.76 6.45
CA LYS A 183 -10.29 -17.79 7.85
C LYS A 183 -8.78 -17.58 7.92
N LEU A 184 -8.04 -18.06 6.93
CA LEU A 184 -6.63 -17.72 6.71
C LEU A 184 -6.52 -16.94 5.40
N PRO A 185 -6.54 -15.58 5.44
CA PRO A 185 -6.50 -14.77 4.23
C PRO A 185 -5.26 -15.09 3.40
N THR A 186 -5.47 -15.55 2.19
CA THR A 186 -4.40 -16.00 1.30
C THR A 186 -4.40 -15.19 0.03
N SER A 187 -3.23 -14.75 -0.39
CA SER A 187 -3.02 -14.02 -1.63
C SER A 187 -2.15 -14.82 -2.58
N TYR A 188 -2.58 -14.94 -3.82
CA TYR A 188 -1.82 -15.54 -4.92
C TYR A 188 -1.43 -14.46 -5.91
N LYS A 189 -0.15 -14.39 -6.26
CA LYS A 189 0.36 -13.43 -7.23
C LYS A 189 1.17 -14.13 -8.31
N PHE A 190 0.78 -13.90 -9.56
CA PHE A 190 1.50 -14.29 -10.76
C PHE A 190 2.20 -13.07 -11.34
N ILE A 191 3.44 -13.21 -11.80
CA ILE A 191 4.21 -12.15 -12.44
C ILE A 191 4.93 -12.76 -13.64
N ALA A 192 4.79 -12.15 -14.81
CA ALA A 192 5.57 -12.46 -15.99
C ALA A 192 6.21 -11.16 -16.51
N SER A 193 7.47 -11.23 -16.89
CA SER A 193 8.20 -10.06 -17.40
C SER A 193 9.18 -10.47 -18.48
N ILE A 194 9.34 -9.57 -19.46
CA ILE A 194 10.37 -9.63 -20.50
C ILE A 194 11.08 -8.30 -20.50
N SER A 195 12.39 -8.31 -20.36
CA SER A 195 13.20 -7.10 -20.42
C SER A 195 14.39 -7.29 -21.37
N THR A 196 14.82 -6.19 -21.97
CA THR A 196 16.01 -6.11 -22.80
C THR A 196 16.85 -4.92 -22.41
N PHE A 197 18.15 -5.12 -22.28
CA PHE A 197 19.12 -4.08 -22.01
C PHE A 197 20.22 -4.09 -23.07
N ASP A 198 20.48 -2.93 -23.68
CA ASP A 198 21.48 -2.74 -24.77
C ASP A 198 22.64 -1.90 -24.24
N TYR A 199 23.65 -2.54 -23.69
CA TYR A 199 24.87 -1.89 -23.18
C TYR A 199 25.66 -1.17 -24.30
N PHE A 200 25.59 -1.65 -25.52
CA PHE A 200 26.29 -1.02 -26.63
C PHE A 200 25.74 0.38 -26.94
N LYS A 201 24.42 0.53 -26.92
CA LYS A 201 23.77 1.83 -27.10
C LYS A 201 24.05 2.80 -25.96
N GLU A 202 24.15 2.29 -24.72
CA GLU A 202 24.52 3.09 -23.56
C GLU A 202 25.98 3.55 -23.62
N ALA A 203 26.91 2.62 -23.90
CA ALA A 203 28.34 2.90 -23.95
C ALA A 203 28.72 3.89 -25.07
N LYS A 204 28.10 3.83 -26.25
CA LYS A 204 28.27 4.83 -27.31
C LYS A 204 27.91 6.24 -26.89
N PHE A 205 27.06 6.35 -25.88
CA PHE A 205 26.58 7.64 -25.41
C PHE A 205 27.55 8.30 -24.40
N PHE A 206 28.13 7.50 -23.50
CA PHE A 206 29.01 7.98 -22.40
C PHE A 206 30.51 7.92 -22.78
N SER A 207 30.88 7.33 -23.90
CA SER A 207 32.26 7.09 -24.27
C SER A 207 32.52 7.50 -25.70
N ASN A 208 33.52 8.37 -25.92
CA ASN A 208 34.08 8.67 -27.26
C ASN A 208 34.92 7.51 -27.82
N LYS A 209 34.81 6.31 -27.26
CA LYS A 209 35.52 5.14 -27.81
C LYS A 209 34.84 4.69 -29.10
N ASP A 210 35.61 4.55 -30.14
CA ASP A 210 35.14 4.13 -31.46
C ASP A 210 34.52 2.72 -31.45
N ASN A 211 34.94 1.83 -30.51
CA ASN A 211 34.45 0.48 -30.36
C ASN A 211 34.10 0.16 -28.88
N PRO A 212 32.91 0.55 -28.36
CA PRO A 212 32.47 0.10 -27.06
C PRO A 212 32.12 -1.39 -27.07
N ALA A 213 32.27 -2.06 -25.94
CA ALA A 213 31.91 -3.46 -25.78
C ALA A 213 30.44 -3.70 -26.17
N PHE A 214 30.22 -4.62 -27.11
CA PHE A 214 28.86 -5.02 -27.47
C PHE A 214 28.36 -6.04 -26.47
N ASN A 215 27.29 -5.69 -25.78
CA ASN A 215 26.57 -6.60 -24.91
C ASN A 215 25.09 -6.24 -24.89
N LYS A 216 24.24 -7.21 -25.29
CA LYS A 216 22.79 -7.11 -25.19
C LYS A 216 22.29 -8.22 -24.30
N LYS A 217 21.52 -7.85 -23.28
CA LYS A 217 20.87 -8.80 -22.39
C LYS A 217 19.38 -8.85 -22.65
N ARG A 218 18.82 -10.05 -22.61
CA ARG A 218 17.38 -10.30 -22.59
C ARG A 218 17.09 -11.21 -21.43
N GLU A 219 16.14 -10.79 -20.61
CA GLU A 219 15.67 -11.53 -19.45
C GLU A 219 14.17 -11.76 -19.59
N GLU A 220 13.77 -13.00 -19.39
CA GLU A 220 12.39 -13.43 -19.34
C GLU A 220 12.18 -14.19 -18.05
N PHE A 221 11.16 -13.83 -17.27
CA PHE A 221 10.86 -14.59 -16.07
C PHE A 221 9.37 -14.73 -15.80
N VAL A 222 9.03 -15.82 -15.12
CA VAL A 222 7.72 -16.08 -14.58
C VAL A 222 7.89 -16.43 -13.10
N LYS A 223 7.06 -15.81 -12.25
CA LYS A 223 7.06 -16.04 -10.80
C LYS A 223 5.64 -16.27 -10.30
N LEU A 224 5.51 -17.22 -9.39
CA LEU A 224 4.30 -17.46 -8.61
C LEU A 224 4.62 -17.20 -7.15
N LYS A 225 3.76 -16.48 -6.47
CA LYS A 225 3.91 -16.12 -5.06
C LYS A 225 2.63 -16.41 -4.31
N VAL A 226 2.77 -16.92 -3.10
CA VAL A 226 1.68 -17.14 -2.16
C VAL A 226 2.01 -16.37 -0.89
N SER A 227 1.10 -15.50 -0.47
CA SER A 227 1.27 -14.71 0.76
C SER A 227 0.21 -15.10 1.77
N LEU A 228 0.64 -15.24 3.02
CA LEU A 228 -0.18 -15.60 4.17
C LEU A 228 0.06 -14.62 5.31
N PRO A 229 -0.95 -14.24 6.10
CA PRO A 229 -0.72 -13.50 7.33
C PRO A 229 0.08 -14.36 8.31
N PHE A 230 1.09 -13.76 8.90
CA PHE A 230 1.93 -14.38 9.93
C PHE A 230 2.00 -13.44 11.12
N LEU A 231 1.32 -13.76 12.20
CA LEU A 231 1.06 -12.87 13.33
C LEU A 231 0.22 -11.63 12.94
N SER A 232 -0.21 -10.85 13.93
CA SER A 232 -1.16 -9.74 13.74
C SER A 232 -0.66 -8.59 12.84
N ARG A 233 0.65 -8.50 12.59
CA ARG A 233 1.27 -7.40 11.81
C ARG A 233 2.38 -7.88 10.88
N LYS A 234 2.43 -9.17 10.58
CA LYS A 234 3.46 -9.77 9.73
C LYS A 234 2.82 -10.59 8.63
N LYS A 235 3.51 -10.65 7.52
CA LYS A 235 3.14 -11.43 6.34
C LYS A 235 4.30 -12.35 5.96
N ALA A 236 4.00 -13.59 5.68
CA ALA A 236 4.94 -14.53 5.06
C ALA A 236 4.58 -14.67 3.57
N GLU A 237 5.56 -14.56 2.71
CA GLU A 237 5.41 -14.75 1.27
C GLU A 237 6.37 -15.85 0.81
N PHE A 238 5.84 -16.84 0.11
CA PHE A 238 6.58 -17.92 -0.52
C PHE A 238 6.51 -17.74 -2.03
N GLY A 239 7.63 -17.81 -2.70
CA GLY A 239 7.70 -17.62 -4.14
C GLY A 239 8.51 -18.71 -4.82
N VAL A 240 8.09 -19.09 -6.01
CA VAL A 240 8.87 -19.90 -6.95
C VAL A 240 8.90 -19.20 -8.30
N GLY A 241 9.97 -19.38 -9.04
CA GLY A 241 10.10 -18.74 -10.33
C GLY A 241 11.11 -19.41 -11.22
N ILE A 242 10.91 -19.18 -12.49
CA ILE A 242 11.81 -19.58 -13.57
C ILE A 242 12.18 -18.35 -14.40
N ALA A 243 13.44 -18.25 -14.75
CA ALA A 243 13.94 -17.18 -15.60
C ALA A 243 14.79 -17.78 -16.71
N ARG A 244 14.73 -17.16 -17.88
CA ARG A 244 15.62 -17.40 -19.00
C ARG A 244 16.38 -16.12 -19.29
N MET A 245 17.71 -16.24 -19.37
CA MET A 245 18.58 -15.14 -19.69
C MET A 245 19.34 -15.43 -20.98
N GLU A 246 19.43 -14.44 -21.83
CA GLU A 246 20.15 -14.49 -23.08
C GLU A 246 21.08 -13.30 -23.17
N ASP A 247 22.39 -13.59 -23.25
CA ASP A 247 23.44 -12.60 -23.46
C ASP A 247 23.98 -12.73 -24.89
N ARG A 248 24.08 -11.60 -25.59
CA ARG A 248 24.74 -11.49 -26.92
C ARG A 248 25.93 -10.58 -26.80
N TYR A 249 27.09 -11.07 -27.17
CA TYR A 249 28.37 -10.37 -27.00
C TYR A 249 29.37 -10.75 -28.08
N PHE A 250 30.46 -10.01 -28.14
CA PHE A 250 31.66 -10.40 -28.88
C PHE A 250 32.77 -10.67 -27.90
N GLN A 251 33.59 -11.70 -28.17
CA GLN A 251 34.71 -12.09 -27.28
C GLN A 251 35.89 -11.11 -27.39
N THR A 252 35.96 -10.29 -28.43
CA THR A 252 37.06 -9.32 -28.67
C THR A 252 36.49 -7.98 -29.12
N ASN A 253 37.21 -6.90 -28.76
CA ASN A 253 36.86 -5.53 -29.13
C ASN A 253 37.46 -5.09 -30.48
N ILE A 254 38.13 -6.00 -31.23
CA ILE A 254 38.88 -5.69 -32.44
C ILE A 254 38.07 -6.00 -33.73
N ILE A 255 36.78 -6.36 -33.57
CA ILE A 255 35.95 -6.84 -34.69
C ILE A 255 35.06 -5.72 -35.24
N ASP A 256 34.95 -5.67 -36.57
CA ASP A 256 33.91 -4.88 -37.22
C ASP A 256 32.53 -5.51 -36.95
N PHE A 257 31.74 -4.82 -36.18
CA PHE A 257 30.42 -5.29 -35.71
C PHE A 257 29.38 -5.38 -36.84
N SER A 258 29.68 -4.83 -38.02
CA SER A 258 28.76 -4.87 -39.16
C SER A 258 28.75 -6.19 -39.90
N GLU A 259 29.85 -6.95 -39.84
CA GLU A 259 30.04 -8.15 -40.67
C GLU A 259 30.12 -9.45 -39.85
N THR A 260 30.35 -9.38 -38.54
CA THR A 260 30.60 -10.57 -37.71
C THR A 260 29.40 -10.96 -36.87
N LYS A 261 29.06 -12.25 -36.92
CA LYS A 261 27.99 -12.83 -36.11
C LYS A 261 28.39 -12.81 -34.61
N HIS A 262 27.57 -12.18 -33.78
CA HIS A 262 27.79 -12.16 -32.35
C HIS A 262 27.61 -13.54 -31.69
N ASP A 263 28.35 -13.80 -30.63
CA ASP A 263 28.18 -14.95 -29.75
C ASP A 263 26.91 -14.82 -28.95
N LYS A 264 26.35 -15.95 -28.57
CA LYS A 264 25.10 -16.04 -27.81
C LYS A 264 25.27 -17.04 -26.67
N SER A 265 25.02 -16.59 -25.46
CA SER A 265 24.89 -17.45 -24.28
C SER A 265 23.44 -17.45 -23.78
N THR A 266 22.91 -18.62 -23.51
CA THR A 266 21.54 -18.76 -23.00
C THR A 266 21.55 -19.71 -21.81
N TYR A 267 20.95 -19.27 -20.69
CA TYR A 267 20.83 -20.10 -19.49
C TYR A 267 19.49 -19.89 -18.82
N SER A 268 19.05 -20.91 -18.10
CA SER A 268 17.80 -20.89 -17.35
C SER A 268 18.10 -21.00 -15.86
N ILE A 269 17.36 -20.24 -15.06
CA ILE A 269 17.49 -20.21 -13.61
C ILE A 269 16.13 -20.63 -13.02
N PHE A 270 16.16 -21.56 -12.08
CA PHE A 270 15.03 -21.87 -11.22
C PHE A 270 15.35 -21.36 -9.81
N GLY A 271 14.41 -20.70 -9.17
CA GLY A 271 14.61 -20.14 -7.85
C GLY A 271 13.39 -20.18 -6.96
N GLY A 272 13.62 -20.25 -5.66
CA GLY A 272 12.61 -20.07 -4.64
C GLY A 272 12.93 -18.90 -3.73
N SER A 273 11.91 -18.29 -3.12
CA SER A 273 12.06 -17.19 -2.17
C SER A 273 11.11 -17.34 -1.00
N ILE A 274 11.58 -16.96 0.18
CA ILE A 274 10.77 -16.81 1.39
C ILE A 274 11.01 -15.40 1.89
N VAL A 275 9.95 -14.62 2.04
CA VAL A 275 10.00 -13.24 2.53
C VAL A 275 9.11 -13.12 3.76
N LEU A 276 9.66 -12.60 4.84
CA LEU A 276 8.90 -12.24 6.03
C LEU A 276 8.86 -10.72 6.13
N GLU A 277 7.68 -10.17 6.01
CA GLU A 277 7.43 -8.73 6.07
C GLU A 277 6.71 -8.37 7.35
N GLY A 278 7.15 -7.34 8.04
CA GLY A 278 6.52 -6.84 9.27
C GLY A 278 6.39 -5.32 9.23
N SER A 279 5.22 -4.80 9.62
CA SER A 279 4.99 -3.37 9.78
C SER A 279 5.12 -2.96 11.23
N THR A 280 5.99 -1.98 11.50
CA THR A 280 6.12 -1.34 12.81
C THR A 280 5.28 -0.07 12.93
N LEU A 281 4.54 0.32 11.89
CA LEU A 281 3.67 1.48 11.90
C LEU A 281 2.58 1.30 12.95
N ASN A 282 2.62 2.13 13.99
CA ASN A 282 1.57 2.17 14.99
C ASN A 282 0.32 2.84 14.39
N ALA A 283 -0.83 2.19 14.53
CA ALA A 283 -2.13 2.74 14.16
C ALA A 283 -2.43 4.12 14.80
N VAL A 284 -1.72 4.47 15.86
CA VAL A 284 -1.82 5.75 16.58
C VAL A 284 -1.34 6.93 15.72
N SER A 285 -0.42 6.73 14.78
CA SER A 285 0.05 7.81 13.89
C SER A 285 -1.03 8.31 12.92
N TYR A 286 -1.99 7.49 12.56
CA TYR A 286 -3.08 7.89 11.66
C TYR A 286 -4.17 8.71 12.36
N THR A 287 -4.38 8.53 13.66
CA THR A 287 -5.39 9.30 14.41
C THR A 287 -4.93 10.72 14.73
N HIS A 288 -3.61 10.97 14.83
CA HIS A 288 -3.07 12.31 15.08
C HIS A 288 -3.02 13.22 13.85
N LEU A 289 -3.00 12.66 12.63
CA LEU A 289 -3.03 13.46 11.39
C LEU A 289 -4.42 14.00 11.04
N ARG A 290 -5.49 13.53 11.69
CA ARG A 290 -6.87 14.01 11.49
C ARG A 290 -7.40 14.96 12.57
N ALA A 291 -6.60 15.33 13.55
CA ALA A 291 -6.98 16.26 14.60
C ALA A 291 -6.51 17.71 14.34
N HIS A 292 -6.23 18.07 13.09
CA HIS A 292 -5.91 19.46 12.68
C HIS A 292 -6.74 19.89 11.49
#